data_f6168da3cfd1043e9f5981c8167bd6aa
#
_entry.id   f6168da3cfd1043e9f5981c8167bd6aa
#
_cell.length_a   1.000
_cell.length_b   1.000
_cell.length_c   1.000
_cell.angle_alpha   90.00
_cell.angle_beta   90.00
_cell.angle_gamma   90.00
#
_symmetry.space_group_name_H-M   'P 1'
#
loop_
_entity.id
_entity.type
_entity.pdbx_description
1 polymer ?
#
loop_
_entity_poly.entity_id
_entity_poly.type
_entity_poly.pdbx_seq_one_letter_code
_entity_poly.pdbx_strand_id
1 'polypeptide(L)'
;MSTPSDSSPRARLAAGIPSVHSSIYWRIGFSVGDQVVLIELPKGNGSEATLILRDIEMGRARQYARVDQVACPADFAPAGGLSGDRETANAQAAAECLRRAGVTHAYGDRTLPLIFVDYARQAGIVVDCEPDRWVNERRQKSPEEIAHLREAQRVTEGAIQLACRLIARASARADGVLMHDGAPLTSERVRAAVDHWLLDQGYVNPMSIIAGGPGASDCHFYGYGELRTGQPVIVDIFPRNRASKYNGDCTRTVVHGEIPAEVVRMHAAVRAAKVAAEKVIKVGATGEAVHRATIASMIASGYAFGLPKADAPTSYCAMTHGTGHGIGIDVHEPPLLDIKGPALLAGEALTVEPGLYRQDLGGVRIEDMVIVTQDGCENLNHLPDGLDWK
;
A
#
# COMPACT_ATOMS: atom_id res chain seq x y z
N MET A 1 -8.78 5.53 -31.53
CA MET A 1 -8.62 6.94 -31.96
C MET A 1 -7.87 7.64 -30.85
N SER A 2 -6.59 7.95 -31.08
CA SER A 2 -5.77 8.72 -30.14
C SER A 2 -6.26 10.16 -30.15
N THR A 3 -6.85 10.61 -29.05
CA THR A 3 -7.10 12.04 -28.81
C THR A 3 -5.75 12.77 -28.86
N PRO A 4 -5.66 13.92 -29.54
CA PRO A 4 -4.46 14.76 -29.49
C PRO A 4 -4.18 15.10 -28.01
N SER A 5 -2.93 14.98 -27.58
CA SER A 5 -2.49 15.45 -26.29
C SER A 5 -2.60 16.98 -26.29
N ASP A 6 -3.73 17.51 -25.82
CA ASP A 6 -3.86 18.92 -25.51
C ASP A 6 -2.92 19.22 -24.34
N SER A 7 -1.79 19.82 -24.65
CA SER A 7 -0.75 20.20 -23.68
C SER A 7 -1.05 21.52 -22.95
N SER A 8 -2.23 22.10 -23.16
CA SER A 8 -2.65 23.32 -22.51
C SER A 8 -2.79 23.10 -20.99
N PRO A 9 -2.35 24.03 -20.13
CA PRO A 9 -2.60 23.96 -18.71
C PRO A 9 -4.09 23.85 -18.42
N ARG A 10 -4.46 22.93 -17.54
CA ARG A 10 -5.87 22.62 -17.22
C ARG A 10 -6.18 23.01 -15.78
N ALA A 11 -7.35 23.62 -15.55
CA ALA A 11 -7.85 23.79 -14.19
C ALA A 11 -8.11 22.42 -13.57
N ARG A 12 -7.60 22.19 -12.34
CA ARG A 12 -7.77 20.93 -11.61
C ARG A 12 -8.38 21.19 -10.24
N LEU A 13 -9.18 20.25 -9.80
CA LEU A 13 -9.88 20.28 -8.53
C LEU A 13 -9.69 18.93 -7.82
N ALA A 14 -9.22 18.98 -6.57
CA ALA A 14 -9.22 17.83 -5.69
C ALA A 14 -9.72 18.22 -4.30
N ALA A 15 -10.38 17.30 -3.61
CA ALA A 15 -10.85 17.52 -2.25
C ALA A 15 -10.74 16.22 -1.45
N GLY A 16 -10.35 16.34 -0.18
CA GLY A 16 -10.23 15.20 0.71
C GLY A 16 -9.55 15.56 2.02
N ILE A 17 -9.42 14.60 2.91
CA ILE A 17 -8.74 14.77 4.19
C ILE A 17 -7.30 14.31 4.04
N PRO A 18 -6.26 15.18 4.07
CA PRO A 18 -4.88 14.80 3.76
C PRO A 18 -4.30 13.72 4.68
N SER A 19 -4.81 13.58 5.91
CA SER A 19 -4.35 12.52 6.82
C SER A 19 -4.67 11.10 6.34
N VAL A 20 -5.68 10.95 5.44
CA VAL A 20 -6.14 9.67 4.89
C VAL A 20 -6.22 9.65 3.36
N HIS A 21 -6.09 10.80 2.70
CA HIS A 21 -6.12 10.92 1.25
C HIS A 21 -4.70 11.08 0.69
N SER A 22 -4.10 9.98 0.28
CA SER A 22 -2.68 9.88 -0.06
C SER A 22 -2.26 10.78 -1.22
N SER A 23 -3.07 10.93 -2.28
CA SER A 23 -2.72 11.78 -3.42
C SER A 23 -2.67 13.26 -3.05
N ILE A 24 -3.63 13.74 -2.26
CA ILE A 24 -3.61 15.12 -1.76
C ILE A 24 -2.42 15.33 -0.84
N TYR A 25 -2.20 14.42 0.14
CA TYR A 25 -1.04 14.50 1.03
C TYR A 25 0.27 14.54 0.25
N TRP A 26 0.44 13.63 -0.71
CA TRP A 26 1.64 13.60 -1.56
C TRP A 26 1.86 14.92 -2.30
N ARG A 27 0.77 15.50 -2.86
CA ARG A 27 0.86 16.74 -3.63
C ARG A 27 1.19 17.96 -2.77
N ILE A 28 0.55 18.12 -1.61
CA ILE A 28 0.72 19.31 -0.77
C ILE A 28 1.76 19.15 0.35
N GLY A 29 2.16 17.92 0.71
CA GLY A 29 3.13 17.66 1.79
C GLY A 29 2.66 18.09 3.19
N PHE A 30 1.36 18.33 3.37
CA PHE A 30 0.80 18.85 4.60
C PHE A 30 -0.40 18.01 5.06
N SER A 31 -0.51 17.77 6.36
CA SER A 31 -1.55 16.89 6.92
C SER A 31 -2.40 17.63 7.94
N VAL A 32 -3.72 17.57 7.73
CA VAL A 32 -4.76 18.00 8.67
C VAL A 32 -5.87 16.95 8.72
N GLY A 33 -6.65 16.99 9.79
CA GLY A 33 -7.76 16.05 10.03
C GLY A 33 -9.10 16.48 9.41
N ASP A 34 -9.20 17.70 8.90
CA ASP A 34 -10.38 18.20 8.22
C ASP A 34 -10.19 18.14 6.69
N GLN A 35 -11.30 18.12 5.95
CA GLN A 35 -11.29 18.18 4.49
C GLN A 35 -10.69 19.49 4.00
N VAL A 36 -9.82 19.39 3.01
CA VAL A 36 -9.26 20.52 2.27
C VAL A 36 -9.65 20.45 0.80
N VAL A 37 -9.53 21.57 0.10
CA VAL A 37 -9.69 21.67 -1.34
C VAL A 37 -8.40 22.17 -1.95
N LEU A 38 -7.92 21.50 -2.97
CA LEU A 38 -6.78 21.91 -3.79
C LEU A 38 -7.29 22.29 -5.18
N ILE A 39 -7.03 23.52 -5.59
CA ILE A 39 -7.35 24.02 -6.93
C ILE A 39 -6.03 24.41 -7.60
N GLU A 40 -5.76 23.85 -8.77
CA GLU A 40 -4.64 24.24 -9.62
C GLU A 40 -5.21 24.99 -10.85
N LEU A 41 -4.88 26.26 -10.98
CA LEU A 41 -5.29 27.09 -12.12
C LEU A 41 -4.14 27.25 -13.11
N PRO A 42 -4.38 27.25 -14.43
CA PRO A 42 -3.35 27.52 -15.42
C PRO A 42 -2.71 28.90 -15.17
N LYS A 43 -1.37 28.94 -15.18
CA LYS A 43 -0.60 30.20 -15.05
C LYS A 43 0.67 30.14 -15.91
N GLY A 44 0.67 30.86 -17.01
CA GLY A 44 1.77 30.78 -17.98
C GLY A 44 1.94 29.36 -18.51
N ASN A 45 3.15 28.81 -18.45
CA ASN A 45 3.46 27.44 -18.85
C ASN A 45 3.26 26.41 -17.71
N GLY A 46 2.72 26.81 -16.56
CA GLY A 46 2.52 25.97 -15.38
C GLY A 46 1.13 26.16 -14.77
N SER A 47 1.05 25.93 -13.47
CA SER A 47 -0.16 26.13 -12.68
C SER A 47 0.13 26.84 -11.37
N GLU A 48 -0.86 27.56 -10.86
CA GLU A 48 -0.86 28.13 -9.52
C GLU A 48 -1.79 27.31 -8.63
N ALA A 49 -1.26 26.79 -7.54
CA ALA A 49 -1.96 25.93 -6.61
C ALA A 49 -2.51 26.73 -5.42
N THR A 50 -3.83 26.70 -5.23
CA THR A 50 -4.51 27.29 -4.08
C THR A 50 -5.05 26.17 -3.18
N LEU A 51 -4.69 26.21 -1.90
CA LEU A 51 -5.20 25.31 -0.88
C LEU A 51 -6.26 26.05 -0.06
N ILE A 52 -7.51 25.58 -0.12
CA ILE A 52 -8.61 26.08 0.69
C ILE A 52 -8.82 25.14 1.87
N LEU A 53 -8.72 25.65 3.09
CA LEU A 53 -8.87 24.89 4.32
C LEU A 53 -9.41 25.78 5.43
N ARG A 54 -9.64 25.23 6.61
CA ARG A 54 -10.13 26.01 7.76
C ARG A 54 -9.15 27.14 8.11
N ASP A 55 -9.72 28.28 8.50
CA ASP A 55 -8.99 29.48 8.90
C ASP A 55 -7.96 29.22 10.01
N ILE A 56 -8.31 28.41 11.00
CA ILE A 56 -7.41 28.01 12.11
C ILE A 56 -6.17 27.23 11.65
N GLU A 57 -6.20 26.64 10.47
CA GLU A 57 -5.10 25.84 9.88
C GLU A 57 -4.20 26.66 8.95
N MET A 58 -4.65 27.83 8.50
CA MET A 58 -3.96 28.64 7.47
C MET A 58 -2.52 29.01 7.87
N GLY A 59 -2.29 29.32 9.14
CA GLY A 59 -0.96 29.66 9.63
C GLY A 59 0.06 28.56 9.42
N ARG A 60 -0.30 27.31 9.76
CA ARG A 60 0.54 26.11 9.53
C ARG A 60 0.64 25.78 8.05
N ALA A 61 -0.47 25.87 7.31
CA ALA A 61 -0.47 25.59 5.87
C ALA A 61 0.46 26.51 5.10
N ARG A 62 0.49 27.82 5.39
CA ARG A 62 1.43 28.77 4.77
C ARG A 62 2.89 28.46 5.03
N GLN A 63 3.19 27.81 6.16
CA GLN A 63 4.57 27.45 6.52
C GLN A 63 5.02 26.11 5.92
N TYR A 64 4.12 25.14 5.76
CA TYR A 64 4.50 23.76 5.50
C TYR A 64 3.90 23.16 4.22
N ALA A 65 2.80 23.73 3.69
CA ALA A 65 2.18 23.16 2.50
C ALA A 65 2.90 23.58 1.21
N ARG A 66 3.06 22.66 0.29
CA ARG A 66 3.66 22.89 -1.05
C ARG A 66 2.61 23.44 -2.01
N VAL A 67 2.18 24.69 -1.77
CA VAL A 67 1.20 25.42 -2.58
C VAL A 67 1.58 26.89 -2.71
N ASP A 68 1.05 27.56 -3.72
CA ASP A 68 1.34 28.98 -3.96
C ASP A 68 0.48 29.90 -3.09
N GLN A 69 -0.77 29.50 -2.82
CA GLN A 69 -1.73 30.29 -2.05
C GLN A 69 -2.47 29.43 -1.02
N VAL A 70 -2.80 30.05 0.11
CA VAL A 70 -3.59 29.45 1.18
C VAL A 70 -4.76 30.36 1.49
N ALA A 71 -5.96 29.85 1.41
CA ALA A 71 -7.24 30.55 1.63
C ALA A 71 -8.15 29.76 2.56
N CYS A 72 -9.22 30.41 3.02
CA CYS A 72 -10.32 29.74 3.71
C CYS A 72 -11.61 29.79 2.89
N PRO A 73 -12.63 28.97 3.21
CA PRO A 73 -13.90 28.99 2.46
C PRO A 73 -14.56 30.36 2.43
N ALA A 74 -14.41 31.19 3.47
CA ALA A 74 -14.97 32.53 3.54
C ALA A 74 -14.41 33.47 2.46
N ASP A 75 -13.18 33.26 2.01
CA ASP A 75 -12.57 34.06 0.94
C ASP A 75 -13.27 33.86 -0.41
N PHE A 76 -13.95 32.71 -0.55
CA PHE A 76 -14.68 32.32 -1.75
C PHE A 76 -16.18 32.09 -1.45
N ALA A 77 -16.76 32.87 -0.52
CA ALA A 77 -18.19 32.79 -0.27
C ALA A 77 -19.00 33.26 -1.51
N PRO A 78 -19.96 32.44 -2.00
CA PRO A 78 -20.89 32.87 -3.05
C PRO A 78 -21.88 33.97 -2.53
N ALA A 79 -22.59 34.63 -3.41
CA ALA A 79 -23.52 35.68 -3.05
C ALA A 79 -24.62 35.26 -2.04
N GLY A 80 -25.00 33.98 -2.05
CA GLY A 80 -25.96 33.39 -1.10
C GLY A 80 -25.35 32.99 0.25
N GLY A 81 -24.05 33.22 0.47
CA GLY A 81 -23.32 32.77 1.65
C GLY A 81 -22.93 31.31 1.59
N LEU A 82 -22.19 30.88 2.60
CA LEU A 82 -21.77 29.50 2.77
C LEU A 82 -22.76 28.70 3.62
N SER A 83 -22.85 27.40 3.34
CA SER A 83 -23.60 26.46 4.19
C SER A 83 -22.99 26.38 5.60
N GLY A 84 -23.83 26.07 6.58
CA GLY A 84 -23.37 25.70 7.92
C GLY A 84 -22.74 24.31 7.98
N ASP A 85 -22.95 23.46 6.98
CA ASP A 85 -22.26 22.20 6.80
C ASP A 85 -20.91 22.44 6.12
N ARG A 86 -19.84 21.88 6.70
CA ARG A 86 -18.46 22.16 6.28
C ARG A 86 -18.12 21.61 4.90
N GLU A 87 -18.55 20.40 4.59
CA GLU A 87 -18.25 19.78 3.29
C GLU A 87 -18.98 20.52 2.17
N THR A 88 -20.22 20.88 2.42
CA THR A 88 -21.01 21.73 1.51
C THR A 88 -20.36 23.09 1.34
N ALA A 89 -19.92 23.75 2.42
CA ALA A 89 -19.24 25.04 2.36
C ALA A 89 -17.92 24.98 1.55
N ASN A 90 -17.15 23.90 1.71
CA ASN A 90 -15.94 23.67 0.91
C ASN A 90 -16.27 23.51 -0.59
N ALA A 91 -17.31 22.75 -0.92
CA ALA A 91 -17.75 22.56 -2.31
C ALA A 91 -18.26 23.87 -2.93
N GLN A 92 -19.02 24.68 -2.17
CA GLN A 92 -19.46 26.02 -2.59
C GLN A 92 -18.26 26.96 -2.83
N ALA A 93 -17.30 26.99 -1.90
CA ALA A 93 -16.10 27.81 -2.03
C ALA A 93 -15.23 27.39 -3.22
N ALA A 94 -15.09 26.08 -3.47
CA ALA A 94 -14.36 25.54 -4.62
C ALA A 94 -15.01 25.99 -5.94
N ALA A 95 -16.33 25.84 -6.06
CA ALA A 95 -17.07 26.25 -7.25
C ALA A 95 -16.98 27.75 -7.49
N GLU A 96 -17.07 28.56 -6.44
CA GLU A 96 -16.96 30.02 -6.53
C GLU A 96 -15.53 30.46 -6.87
N CYS A 97 -14.49 29.81 -6.33
CA CYS A 97 -13.10 30.04 -6.70
C CYS A 97 -12.87 29.82 -8.20
N LEU A 98 -13.30 28.68 -8.73
CA LEU A 98 -13.22 28.36 -10.15
C LEU A 98 -14.01 29.37 -11.01
N ARG A 99 -15.24 29.72 -10.58
CA ARG A 99 -16.09 30.68 -11.28
C ARG A 99 -15.45 32.07 -11.34
N ARG A 100 -14.86 32.57 -10.23
CA ARG A 100 -14.15 33.88 -10.20
C ARG A 100 -12.91 33.87 -11.11
N ALA A 101 -12.27 32.70 -11.25
CA ALA A 101 -11.15 32.53 -12.17
C ALA A 101 -11.57 32.38 -13.64
N GLY A 102 -12.87 32.44 -13.95
CA GLY A 102 -13.39 32.33 -15.32
C GLY A 102 -13.28 30.89 -15.89
N VAL A 103 -13.13 29.89 -15.02
CA VAL A 103 -13.03 28.48 -15.44
C VAL A 103 -14.41 27.98 -15.86
N THR A 104 -14.51 27.42 -17.05
CA THR A 104 -15.70 26.74 -17.56
C THR A 104 -15.55 25.22 -17.61
N HIS A 105 -14.31 24.73 -17.50
CA HIS A 105 -13.99 23.31 -17.54
C HIS A 105 -12.82 23.00 -16.60
N ALA A 106 -13.02 22.06 -15.70
CA ALA A 106 -12.03 21.58 -14.74
C ALA A 106 -11.89 20.06 -14.78
N TYR A 107 -10.82 19.56 -14.22
CA TYR A 107 -10.52 18.13 -14.12
C TYR A 107 -10.41 17.73 -12.65
N GLY A 108 -11.17 16.72 -12.24
CA GLY A 108 -11.07 16.10 -10.93
C GLY A 108 -10.24 14.83 -10.96
N ASP A 109 -9.58 14.49 -9.86
CA ASP A 109 -8.98 13.18 -9.71
C ASP A 109 -10.06 12.11 -9.46
N ARG A 110 -9.66 10.81 -9.51
CA ARG A 110 -10.60 9.68 -9.35
C ARG A 110 -11.33 9.63 -8.00
N THR A 111 -10.87 10.38 -7.02
CA THR A 111 -11.37 10.36 -5.64
C THR A 111 -12.15 11.62 -5.26
N LEU A 112 -12.30 12.56 -6.19
CA LEU A 112 -13.06 13.80 -5.96
C LEU A 112 -14.48 13.48 -5.51
N PRO A 113 -14.93 13.94 -4.30
CA PRO A 113 -16.28 13.68 -3.84
C PRO A 113 -17.31 14.30 -4.77
N LEU A 114 -18.39 13.57 -5.07
CA LEU A 114 -19.42 13.97 -6.03
C LEU A 114 -20.05 15.33 -5.74
N ILE A 115 -20.11 15.73 -4.46
CA ILE A 115 -20.66 17.04 -4.06
C ILE A 115 -19.89 18.20 -4.71
N PHE A 116 -18.58 18.09 -4.93
CA PHE A 116 -17.80 19.12 -5.61
C PHE A 116 -18.16 19.24 -7.09
N VAL A 117 -18.41 18.11 -7.74
CA VAL A 117 -18.87 18.07 -9.13
C VAL A 117 -20.24 18.71 -9.26
N ASP A 118 -21.12 18.46 -8.31
CA ASP A 118 -22.49 19.01 -8.32
C ASP A 118 -22.48 20.54 -8.16
N TYR A 119 -21.77 21.07 -7.16
CA TYR A 119 -21.65 22.52 -6.97
C TYR A 119 -20.89 23.22 -8.13
N ALA A 120 -19.87 22.62 -8.70
CA ALA A 120 -19.21 23.13 -9.90
C ALA A 120 -20.21 23.21 -11.08
N ARG A 121 -21.02 22.18 -11.28
CA ARG A 121 -22.06 22.14 -12.33
C ARG A 121 -23.11 23.22 -12.12
N GLN A 122 -23.57 23.45 -10.88
CA GLN A 122 -24.49 24.54 -10.55
C GLN A 122 -23.88 25.92 -10.85
N ALA A 123 -22.56 26.05 -10.75
CA ALA A 123 -21.82 27.25 -11.13
C ALA A 123 -21.52 27.36 -12.64
N GLY A 124 -22.02 26.44 -13.47
CA GLY A 124 -21.80 26.40 -14.92
C GLY A 124 -20.45 25.80 -15.34
N ILE A 125 -19.79 25.07 -14.48
CA ILE A 125 -18.47 24.48 -14.73
C ILE A 125 -18.62 22.97 -14.99
N VAL A 126 -18.09 22.50 -16.12
CA VAL A 126 -17.97 21.06 -16.41
C VAL A 126 -16.78 20.50 -15.67
N VAL A 127 -16.94 19.36 -15.01
CA VAL A 127 -15.84 18.65 -14.36
C VAL A 127 -15.73 17.25 -14.95
N ASP A 128 -14.61 16.96 -15.60
CA ASP A 128 -14.24 15.64 -16.10
C ASP A 128 -13.27 14.93 -15.14
N CYS A 129 -13.24 13.61 -15.20
CA CYS A 129 -12.32 12.81 -14.40
C CYS A 129 -10.97 12.66 -15.11
N GLU A 130 -9.88 12.99 -14.41
CA GLU A 130 -8.49 12.67 -14.79
C GLU A 130 -8.00 11.53 -13.85
N PRO A 131 -8.33 10.25 -14.17
CA PRO A 131 -8.25 9.15 -13.21
C PRO A 131 -6.81 8.80 -12.79
N ASP A 132 -5.84 9.11 -13.62
CA ASP A 132 -4.42 8.77 -13.39
C ASP A 132 -3.63 9.91 -12.75
N ARG A 133 -4.27 11.05 -12.50
CA ARG A 133 -3.63 12.21 -11.88
C ARG A 133 -3.12 11.90 -10.48
N TRP A 134 -1.86 12.24 -10.20
CA TRP A 134 -1.10 11.99 -8.99
C TRP A 134 -0.96 10.50 -8.61
N VAL A 135 -1.56 9.60 -9.39
CA VAL A 135 -1.38 8.15 -9.22
C VAL A 135 -0.13 7.70 -9.95
N ASN A 136 0.01 8.08 -11.23
CA ASN A 136 1.19 7.72 -12.02
C ASN A 136 2.44 8.49 -11.60
N GLU A 137 2.29 9.75 -11.18
CA GLU A 137 3.41 10.55 -10.69
C GLU A 137 4.04 9.97 -9.42
N ARG A 138 3.23 9.32 -8.55
CA ARG A 138 3.70 8.64 -7.33
C ARG A 138 4.46 7.33 -7.61
N ARG A 139 4.36 6.78 -8.81
CA ARG A 139 5.07 5.55 -9.16
C ARG A 139 6.58 5.74 -9.03
N GLN A 140 7.15 6.80 -9.61
CA GLN A 140 8.58 7.10 -9.55
C GLN A 140 8.91 7.85 -8.25
N LYS A 141 9.52 7.18 -7.31
CA LYS A 141 9.91 7.73 -6.02
C LYS A 141 11.14 8.62 -6.16
N SER A 142 11.09 9.77 -5.53
CA SER A 142 12.27 10.63 -5.35
C SER A 142 13.29 9.97 -4.39
N PRO A 143 14.54 10.42 -4.36
CA PRO A 143 15.53 9.92 -3.39
C PRO A 143 15.07 10.07 -1.93
N GLU A 144 14.32 11.12 -1.59
CA GLU A 144 13.76 11.35 -0.26
C GLU A 144 12.67 10.32 0.07
N GLU A 145 11.77 10.05 -0.89
CA GLU A 145 10.74 9.03 -0.74
C GLU A 145 11.33 7.63 -0.59
N ILE A 146 12.39 7.32 -1.34
CA ILE A 146 13.13 6.05 -1.19
C ILE A 146 13.78 5.96 0.20
N ALA A 147 14.32 7.06 0.73
CA ALA A 147 14.88 7.07 2.09
C ALA A 147 13.78 6.79 3.15
N HIS A 148 12.58 7.33 2.98
CA HIS A 148 11.44 7.02 3.85
C HIS A 148 11.02 5.55 3.76
N LEU A 149 11.01 4.96 2.57
CA LEU A 149 10.71 3.54 2.37
C LEU A 149 11.78 2.63 3.00
N ARG A 150 13.06 2.96 2.87
CA ARG A 150 14.14 2.22 3.55
C ARG A 150 13.96 2.20 5.06
N GLU A 151 13.64 3.35 5.66
CA GLU A 151 13.41 3.42 7.10
C GLU A 151 12.14 2.67 7.51
N ALA A 152 11.06 2.76 6.73
CA ALA A 152 9.85 1.99 6.97
C ALA A 152 10.12 0.48 6.89
N GLN A 153 10.87 0.04 5.87
CA GLN A 153 11.22 -1.37 5.70
C GLN A 153 12.10 -1.89 6.84
N ARG A 154 13.10 -1.12 7.27
CA ARG A 154 13.96 -1.46 8.41
C ARG A 154 13.14 -1.68 9.70
N VAL A 155 12.15 -0.83 9.96
CA VAL A 155 11.26 -0.97 11.13
C VAL A 155 10.35 -2.18 10.95
N THR A 156 9.80 -2.39 9.75
CA THR A 156 8.97 -3.56 9.46
C THR A 156 9.74 -4.86 9.70
N GLU A 157 11.00 -4.94 9.25
CA GLU A 157 11.87 -6.09 9.51
C GLU A 157 12.08 -6.35 11.02
N GLY A 158 12.20 -5.30 11.83
CA GLY A 158 12.25 -5.42 13.29
C GLY A 158 11.00 -6.06 13.88
N ALA A 159 9.82 -5.68 13.37
CA ALA A 159 8.54 -6.26 13.79
C ALA A 159 8.38 -7.73 13.35
N ILE A 160 8.76 -8.06 12.12
CA ILE A 160 8.82 -9.44 11.61
C ILE A 160 9.74 -10.30 12.49
N GLN A 161 10.94 -9.80 12.80
CA GLN A 161 11.89 -10.51 13.64
C GLN A 161 11.32 -10.76 15.05
N LEU A 162 10.66 -9.75 15.63
CA LEU A 162 9.98 -9.90 16.92
C LEU A 162 8.92 -11.01 16.88
N ALA A 163 8.01 -10.96 15.91
CA ALA A 163 6.93 -11.93 15.78
C ALA A 163 7.45 -13.35 15.53
N CYS A 164 8.36 -13.50 14.56
CA CYS A 164 8.91 -14.81 14.22
C CYS A 164 9.70 -15.45 15.40
N ARG A 165 10.49 -14.64 16.12
CA ARG A 165 11.21 -15.14 17.31
C ARG A 165 10.27 -15.46 18.47
N LEU A 166 9.21 -14.69 18.68
CA LEU A 166 8.20 -14.96 19.70
C LEU A 166 7.55 -16.34 19.44
N ILE A 167 7.22 -16.64 18.20
CA ILE A 167 6.64 -17.92 17.79
C ILE A 167 7.68 -19.04 17.92
N ALA A 168 8.86 -18.89 17.32
CA ALA A 168 9.87 -19.93 17.26
C ALA A 168 10.42 -20.35 18.64
N ARG A 169 10.46 -19.42 19.61
CA ARG A 169 10.97 -19.66 20.98
C ARG A 169 9.90 -19.95 22.01
N ALA A 170 8.64 -20.01 21.62
CA ALA A 170 7.57 -20.44 22.52
C ALA A 170 7.83 -21.86 23.04
N SER A 171 7.33 -22.21 24.20
CA SER A 171 7.25 -23.61 24.61
C SER A 171 6.02 -24.26 23.99
N ALA A 172 6.01 -25.59 23.89
CA ALA A 172 4.85 -26.32 23.40
C ALA A 172 4.23 -27.15 24.53
N ARG A 173 2.90 -27.05 24.68
CA ARG A 173 2.11 -27.94 25.55
C ARG A 173 2.00 -29.32 24.90
N ALA A 174 1.67 -30.36 25.69
CA ALA A 174 1.60 -31.75 25.21
C ALA A 174 0.60 -31.96 24.05
N ASP A 175 -0.43 -31.13 23.94
CA ASP A 175 -1.39 -31.13 22.83
C ASP A 175 -0.93 -30.31 21.60
N GLY A 176 0.28 -29.77 21.63
CA GLY A 176 0.89 -29.03 20.54
C GLY A 176 0.63 -27.52 20.55
N VAL A 177 -0.17 -26.99 21.49
CA VAL A 177 -0.41 -25.55 21.60
C VAL A 177 0.84 -24.83 22.07
N LEU A 178 1.21 -23.73 21.39
CA LEU A 178 2.33 -22.89 21.78
C LEU A 178 1.99 -22.07 23.02
N MET A 179 2.96 -21.92 23.94
CA MET A 179 2.81 -21.23 25.20
C MET A 179 3.86 -20.13 25.33
N HIS A 180 3.44 -18.96 25.80
CA HIS A 180 4.31 -17.85 26.12
C HIS A 180 3.81 -17.16 27.39
N ASP A 181 4.71 -16.91 28.37
CA ASP A 181 4.39 -16.30 29.67
C ASP A 181 3.23 -17.00 30.40
N GLY A 182 3.25 -18.33 30.43
CA GLY A 182 2.28 -19.13 31.15
C GLY A 182 0.88 -19.25 30.50
N ALA A 183 0.66 -18.65 29.34
CA ALA A 183 -0.62 -18.69 28.64
C ALA A 183 -0.47 -19.14 27.17
N PRO A 184 -1.53 -19.65 26.52
CA PRO A 184 -1.50 -19.98 25.09
C PRO A 184 -1.03 -18.79 24.24
N LEU A 185 -0.11 -19.04 23.31
CA LEU A 185 0.29 -18.07 22.32
C LEU A 185 -0.71 -18.09 21.18
N THR A 186 -1.40 -16.98 20.99
CA THR A 186 -2.41 -16.83 19.94
C THR A 186 -1.95 -15.79 18.89
N SER A 187 -2.56 -15.85 17.73
CA SER A 187 -2.34 -14.85 16.66
C SER A 187 -2.55 -13.41 17.19
N GLU A 188 -3.58 -13.20 18.02
CA GLU A 188 -3.89 -11.90 18.61
C GLU A 188 -2.82 -11.43 19.58
N ARG A 189 -2.23 -12.34 20.37
CA ARG A 189 -1.15 -12.00 21.31
C ARG A 189 0.13 -11.61 20.57
N VAL A 190 0.44 -12.29 19.46
CA VAL A 190 1.59 -11.93 18.63
C VAL A 190 1.34 -10.56 17.98
N ARG A 191 0.14 -10.32 17.42
CA ARG A 191 -0.22 -8.99 16.87
C ARG A 191 -0.10 -7.89 17.92
N ALA A 192 -0.63 -8.09 19.12
CA ALA A 192 -0.55 -7.10 20.19
C ALA A 192 0.91 -6.75 20.55
N ALA A 193 1.80 -7.74 20.58
CA ALA A 193 3.23 -7.49 20.82
C ALA A 193 3.87 -6.68 19.68
N VAL A 194 3.53 -7.00 18.43
CA VAL A 194 3.95 -6.26 17.23
C VAL A 194 3.43 -4.83 17.25
N ASP A 195 2.14 -4.62 17.54
CA ASP A 195 1.50 -3.32 17.55
C ASP A 195 2.11 -2.40 18.61
N HIS A 196 2.36 -2.90 19.83
CA HIS A 196 3.05 -2.15 20.89
C HIS A 196 4.46 -1.74 20.46
N TRP A 197 5.23 -2.68 19.90
CA TRP A 197 6.58 -2.38 19.45
C TRP A 197 6.61 -1.35 18.32
N LEU A 198 5.71 -1.47 17.33
CA LEU A 198 5.59 -0.52 16.22
C LEU A 198 5.16 0.88 16.69
N LEU A 199 4.26 0.95 17.69
CA LEU A 199 3.85 2.22 18.27
C LEU A 199 5.03 2.95 18.91
N ASP A 200 5.90 2.23 19.63
CA ASP A 200 7.12 2.78 20.24
C ASP A 200 8.11 3.29 19.17
N GLN A 201 8.10 2.70 17.97
CA GLN A 201 8.89 3.17 16.82
C GLN A 201 8.24 4.35 16.07
N GLY A 202 7.05 4.82 16.48
CA GLY A 202 6.33 5.91 15.81
C GLY A 202 5.52 5.46 14.57
N TYR A 203 5.19 4.17 14.48
CA TYR A 203 4.37 3.60 13.41
C TYR A 203 2.95 3.29 13.88
N VAL A 204 2.03 3.24 12.95
CA VAL A 204 0.70 2.63 13.11
C VAL A 204 0.63 1.38 12.25
N ASN A 205 -0.01 0.35 12.78
CA ASN A 205 -0.21 -0.91 12.08
C ASN A 205 -1.72 -1.14 11.94
N PRO A 206 -2.29 -1.03 10.74
CA PRO A 206 -3.74 -1.17 10.58
C PRO A 206 -4.21 -2.59 10.89
N MET A 207 -3.46 -3.60 10.45
CA MET A 207 -3.69 -5.02 10.72
C MET A 207 -2.51 -5.84 10.19
N SER A 208 -2.00 -6.77 10.99
CA SER A 208 -1.00 -7.76 10.54
C SER A 208 -1.65 -9.12 10.33
N ILE A 209 -1.14 -9.90 9.38
CA ILE A 209 -1.47 -11.31 9.22
C ILE A 209 -0.52 -12.12 10.09
N ILE A 210 -1.08 -12.84 11.06
CA ILE A 210 -0.38 -13.85 11.85
C ILE A 210 -1.20 -15.13 11.73
N ALA A 211 -1.06 -15.80 10.61
CA ALA A 211 -1.96 -16.91 10.24
C ALA A 211 -1.25 -18.26 10.34
N GLY A 212 -1.70 -19.11 11.25
CA GLY A 212 -1.13 -20.44 11.50
C GLY A 212 -1.97 -21.58 10.94
N GLY A 213 -1.30 -22.66 10.52
CA GLY A 213 -1.92 -23.92 10.10
C GLY A 213 -2.87 -23.78 8.92
N PRO A 214 -3.90 -24.62 8.82
CA PRO A 214 -4.83 -24.66 7.67
C PRO A 214 -5.49 -23.32 7.33
N GLY A 215 -5.74 -22.46 8.33
CA GLY A 215 -6.29 -21.13 8.09
C GLY A 215 -5.44 -20.27 7.17
N ALA A 216 -4.11 -20.41 7.23
CA ALA A 216 -3.16 -19.69 6.36
C ALA A 216 -3.23 -20.12 4.88
N SER A 217 -4.11 -21.04 4.51
CA SER A 217 -4.39 -21.36 3.09
C SER A 217 -5.18 -20.26 2.38
N ASP A 218 -5.87 -19.38 3.12
CA ASP A 218 -6.38 -18.10 2.62
C ASP A 218 -5.30 -17.04 2.82
N CYS A 219 -4.79 -16.48 1.72
CA CYS A 219 -3.69 -15.51 1.73
C CYS A 219 -4.00 -14.20 2.46
N HIS A 220 -5.28 -13.89 2.68
CA HIS A 220 -5.74 -12.70 3.41
C HIS A 220 -6.35 -13.00 4.79
N PHE A 221 -6.27 -14.26 5.25
CA PHE A 221 -6.74 -14.61 6.59
C PHE A 221 -5.81 -14.00 7.64
N TYR A 222 -6.33 -13.14 8.47
CA TYR A 222 -5.54 -12.46 9.52
C TYR A 222 -4.99 -13.40 10.60
N GLY A 223 -5.54 -14.60 10.75
CA GLY A 223 -5.21 -15.54 11.82
C GLY A 223 -5.92 -15.21 13.13
N TYR A 224 -6.45 -16.24 13.78
CA TYR A 224 -7.11 -16.16 15.08
C TYR A 224 -6.86 -17.43 15.90
N GLY A 225 -6.82 -17.27 17.23
CA GLY A 225 -6.69 -18.38 18.16
C GLY A 225 -5.28 -18.92 18.32
N GLU A 226 -5.19 -20.11 18.87
CA GLU A 226 -3.95 -20.75 19.32
C GLU A 226 -3.03 -21.14 18.16
N LEU A 227 -1.77 -20.77 18.25
CA LEU A 227 -0.72 -21.25 17.35
C LEU A 227 -0.20 -22.61 17.83
N ARG A 228 0.27 -23.45 16.90
CA ARG A 228 0.68 -24.83 17.19
C ARG A 228 2.05 -25.17 16.64
N THR A 229 2.75 -26.04 17.36
CA THR A 229 4.03 -26.61 16.90
C THR A 229 3.83 -27.44 15.62
N GLY A 230 4.84 -27.44 14.73
CA GLY A 230 4.82 -28.21 13.47
C GLY A 230 3.93 -27.60 12.39
N GLN A 231 3.31 -26.44 12.61
CA GLN A 231 2.48 -25.76 11.61
C GLN A 231 3.20 -24.51 11.07
N PRO A 232 3.12 -24.22 9.75
CA PRO A 232 3.59 -22.97 9.21
C PRO A 232 2.72 -21.81 9.73
N VAL A 233 3.36 -20.71 10.06
CA VAL A 233 2.72 -19.45 10.42
C VAL A 233 3.22 -18.37 9.48
N ILE A 234 2.33 -17.80 8.68
CA ILE A 234 2.60 -16.60 7.88
C ILE A 234 2.56 -15.40 8.83
N VAL A 235 3.65 -14.65 8.81
CA VAL A 235 3.82 -13.37 9.51
C VAL A 235 4.01 -12.31 8.44
N ASP A 236 3.00 -11.47 8.25
CA ASP A 236 2.94 -10.42 7.23
C ASP A 236 2.55 -9.10 7.90
N ILE A 237 3.44 -8.10 7.80
CA ILE A 237 3.36 -6.87 8.56
C ILE A 237 3.63 -5.68 7.63
N PHE A 238 2.65 -4.75 7.54
CA PHE A 238 2.66 -3.59 6.64
C PHE A 238 2.35 -2.27 7.39
N PRO A 239 3.25 -1.80 8.27
CA PRO A 239 3.04 -0.64 9.11
C PRO A 239 3.28 0.66 8.34
N ARG A 240 2.64 1.74 8.80
CA ARG A 240 2.77 3.09 8.25
C ARG A 240 3.46 4.02 9.23
N ASN A 241 4.50 4.72 8.79
CA ASN A 241 5.15 5.76 9.57
C ASN A 241 4.20 6.93 9.83
N ARG A 242 4.08 7.37 11.08
CA ARG A 242 3.12 8.43 11.47
C ARG A 242 3.50 9.81 10.92
N ALA A 243 4.79 10.07 10.74
CA ALA A 243 5.29 11.36 10.25
C ALA A 243 5.37 11.39 8.71
N SER A 244 6.13 10.49 8.10
CA SER A 244 6.35 10.47 6.64
C SER A 244 5.18 9.89 5.86
N LYS A 245 4.32 9.09 6.49
CA LYS A 245 3.19 8.35 5.89
C LYS A 245 3.59 7.20 4.95
N TYR A 246 4.89 6.93 4.78
CA TYR A 246 5.35 5.79 3.98
C TYR A 246 5.15 4.49 4.73
N ASN A 247 4.79 3.45 3.97
CA ASN A 247 4.56 2.10 4.47
C ASN A 247 5.83 1.26 4.30
N GLY A 248 6.05 0.33 5.23
CA GLY A 248 6.86 -0.85 4.99
C GLY A 248 5.94 -2.03 4.69
N ASP A 249 6.49 -3.10 4.12
CA ASP A 249 5.75 -4.33 3.83
C ASP A 249 6.70 -5.51 3.76
N CYS A 250 6.43 -6.54 4.55
CA CYS A 250 7.30 -7.71 4.61
C CYS A 250 6.56 -8.93 5.13
N THR A 251 6.73 -10.05 4.43
CA THR A 251 6.22 -11.35 4.88
C THR A 251 7.36 -12.35 5.11
N ARG A 252 7.25 -13.10 6.20
CA ARG A 252 8.05 -14.32 6.46
C ARG A 252 7.14 -15.44 6.94
N THR A 253 7.57 -16.66 6.70
CA THR A 253 6.93 -17.86 7.26
C THR A 253 7.83 -18.43 8.34
N VAL A 254 7.26 -18.76 9.49
CA VAL A 254 7.97 -19.38 10.61
C VAL A 254 7.31 -20.70 11.01
N VAL A 255 8.09 -21.68 11.44
CA VAL A 255 7.60 -22.94 11.99
C VAL A 255 8.27 -23.19 13.34
N HIS A 256 7.45 -23.42 14.37
CA HIS A 256 7.94 -23.88 15.66
C HIS A 256 8.11 -25.40 15.66
N GLY A 257 9.24 -25.90 16.17
CA GLY A 257 9.49 -27.33 16.30
C GLY A 257 9.92 -28.01 15.01
N GLU A 258 9.41 -29.23 14.76
CA GLU A 258 9.71 -29.98 13.54
C GLU A 258 9.03 -29.37 12.33
N ILE A 259 9.81 -29.12 11.27
CA ILE A 259 9.29 -28.52 10.04
C ILE A 259 8.78 -29.61 9.11
N PRO A 260 7.51 -29.65 8.74
CA PRO A 260 6.96 -30.66 7.82
C PRO A 260 7.69 -30.63 6.47
N ALA A 261 8.01 -31.80 5.92
CA ALA A 261 8.76 -31.92 4.67
C ALA A 261 8.09 -31.19 3.50
N GLU A 262 6.76 -31.16 3.45
CA GLU A 262 6.04 -30.40 2.43
C GLU A 262 6.23 -28.90 2.58
N VAL A 263 6.21 -28.36 3.80
CA VAL A 263 6.48 -26.93 4.07
C VAL A 263 7.89 -26.56 3.60
N VAL A 264 8.88 -27.43 3.81
CA VAL A 264 10.25 -27.22 3.29
C VAL A 264 10.26 -27.15 1.77
N ARG A 265 9.50 -28.04 1.08
CA ARG A 265 9.41 -28.02 -0.40
C ARG A 265 8.69 -26.76 -0.90
N MET A 266 7.55 -26.40 -0.30
CA MET A 266 6.83 -25.16 -0.62
C MET A 266 7.72 -23.93 -0.46
N HIS A 267 8.43 -23.85 0.67
CA HIS A 267 9.35 -22.76 0.95
C HIS A 267 10.48 -22.63 -0.07
N ALA A 268 11.09 -23.75 -0.47
CA ALA A 268 12.13 -23.77 -1.51
C ALA A 268 11.58 -23.27 -2.86
N ALA A 269 10.36 -23.64 -3.23
CA ALA A 269 9.69 -23.19 -4.46
C ALA A 269 9.36 -21.70 -4.41
N VAL A 270 8.86 -21.20 -3.28
CA VAL A 270 8.56 -19.77 -3.07
C VAL A 270 9.85 -18.93 -3.17
N ARG A 271 10.94 -19.36 -2.53
CA ARG A 271 12.27 -18.70 -2.68
C ARG A 271 12.75 -18.66 -4.12
N ALA A 272 12.64 -19.78 -4.84
CA ALA A 272 13.03 -19.86 -6.25
C ALA A 272 12.19 -18.91 -7.12
N ALA A 273 10.90 -18.82 -6.85
CA ALA A 273 9.99 -17.93 -7.56
C ALA A 273 10.28 -16.44 -7.27
N LYS A 274 10.59 -16.08 -6.01
CA LYS A 274 11.02 -14.73 -5.65
C LYS A 274 12.29 -14.32 -6.43
N VAL A 275 13.31 -15.17 -6.43
CA VAL A 275 14.54 -14.94 -7.19
C VAL A 275 14.27 -14.83 -8.70
N ALA A 276 13.35 -15.63 -9.24
CA ALA A 276 12.97 -15.56 -10.65
C ALA A 276 12.27 -14.22 -10.99
N ALA A 277 11.42 -13.73 -10.10
CA ALA A 277 10.77 -12.42 -10.23
C ALA A 277 11.81 -11.29 -10.22
N GLU A 278 12.67 -11.23 -9.21
CA GLU A 278 13.69 -10.19 -9.03
C GLU A 278 14.64 -10.09 -10.23
N LYS A 279 15.00 -11.22 -10.85
CA LYS A 279 15.86 -11.26 -12.07
C LYS A 279 15.23 -10.58 -13.29
N VAL A 280 13.89 -10.49 -13.36
CA VAL A 280 13.17 -9.86 -14.47
C VAL A 280 12.94 -8.38 -14.20
N ILE A 281 12.91 -7.96 -12.94
CA ILE A 281 12.64 -6.58 -12.55
C ILE A 281 13.79 -5.68 -13.01
N LYS A 282 13.46 -4.74 -13.93
CA LYS A 282 14.31 -3.64 -14.38
C LYS A 282 13.47 -2.64 -15.17
N VAL A 283 14.01 -1.47 -15.44
CA VAL A 283 13.35 -0.47 -16.28
C VAL A 283 12.94 -1.08 -17.63
N GLY A 284 11.67 -0.86 -18.02
CA GLY A 284 11.09 -1.32 -19.28
C GLY A 284 10.59 -2.77 -19.28
N ALA A 285 10.95 -3.62 -18.29
CA ALA A 285 10.26 -4.88 -18.08
C ALA A 285 8.81 -4.62 -17.68
N THR A 286 7.86 -5.50 -18.04
CA THR A 286 6.48 -5.32 -17.62
C THR A 286 6.17 -6.06 -16.31
N GLY A 287 5.25 -5.54 -15.50
CA GLY A 287 4.75 -6.25 -14.33
C GLY A 287 4.22 -7.63 -14.68
N GLU A 288 3.61 -7.77 -15.88
CA GLU A 288 3.18 -9.07 -16.41
C GLU A 288 4.36 -10.02 -16.66
N ALA A 289 5.48 -9.54 -17.20
CA ALA A 289 6.66 -10.38 -17.42
C ALA A 289 7.23 -10.90 -16.10
N VAL A 290 7.27 -10.07 -15.06
CA VAL A 290 7.68 -10.47 -13.70
C VAL A 290 6.75 -11.56 -13.17
N HIS A 291 5.44 -11.35 -13.26
CA HIS A 291 4.44 -12.33 -12.79
C HIS A 291 4.52 -13.65 -13.55
N ARG A 292 4.69 -13.62 -14.87
CA ARG A 292 4.88 -14.84 -15.67
C ARG A 292 6.14 -15.61 -15.29
N ALA A 293 7.24 -14.94 -14.96
CA ALA A 293 8.46 -15.58 -14.48
C ALA A 293 8.25 -16.28 -13.13
N THR A 294 7.50 -15.63 -12.23
CA THR A 294 7.09 -16.21 -10.93
C THR A 294 6.27 -17.49 -11.13
N ILE A 295 5.21 -17.42 -11.95
CA ILE A 295 4.35 -18.58 -12.26
C ILE A 295 5.17 -19.71 -12.89
N ALA A 296 6.02 -19.41 -13.86
CA ALA A 296 6.85 -20.41 -14.51
C ALA A 296 7.77 -21.14 -13.51
N SER A 297 8.35 -20.42 -12.54
CA SER A 297 9.16 -21.00 -11.47
C SER A 297 8.34 -21.91 -10.55
N MET A 298 7.11 -21.50 -10.19
CA MET A 298 6.20 -22.32 -9.38
C MET A 298 5.81 -23.61 -10.09
N ILE A 299 5.46 -23.54 -11.36
CA ILE A 299 5.11 -24.70 -12.19
C ILE A 299 6.32 -25.63 -12.35
N ALA A 300 7.52 -25.10 -12.60
CA ALA A 300 8.74 -25.89 -12.68
C ALA A 300 9.09 -26.61 -11.37
N SER A 301 8.65 -26.06 -10.23
CA SER A 301 8.77 -26.67 -8.91
C SER A 301 7.65 -27.68 -8.59
N GLY A 302 6.73 -27.95 -9.54
CA GLY A 302 5.66 -28.94 -9.39
C GLY A 302 4.38 -28.41 -8.74
N TYR A 303 4.23 -27.10 -8.61
CA TYR A 303 3.04 -26.46 -8.02
C TYR A 303 2.14 -25.85 -9.08
N ALA A 304 0.88 -25.58 -8.71
CA ALA A 304 -0.11 -25.00 -9.60
C ALA A 304 -0.15 -23.46 -9.46
N PHE A 305 -0.89 -22.83 -10.37
CA PHE A 305 -1.29 -21.43 -10.32
C PHE A 305 -2.80 -21.31 -10.49
N GLY A 306 -3.41 -20.42 -9.70
CA GLY A 306 -4.83 -20.12 -9.73
C GLY A 306 -5.62 -20.79 -8.60
N LEU A 307 -6.86 -20.34 -8.45
CA LEU A 307 -7.76 -20.82 -7.42
C LEU A 307 -8.10 -22.31 -7.62
N PRO A 308 -8.29 -23.07 -6.54
CA PRO A 308 -8.75 -24.46 -6.64
C PRO A 308 -10.14 -24.53 -7.28
N LYS A 309 -10.36 -25.53 -8.13
CA LYS A 309 -11.71 -25.84 -8.61
C LYS A 309 -12.56 -26.42 -7.45
N ALA A 310 -13.88 -26.39 -7.60
CA ALA A 310 -14.79 -26.87 -6.56
C ALA A 310 -14.58 -28.34 -6.15
N ASP A 311 -14.04 -29.16 -7.04
CA ASP A 311 -13.75 -30.60 -6.85
C ASP A 311 -12.25 -30.85 -6.56
N ALA A 312 -11.44 -29.81 -6.37
CA ALA A 312 -10.02 -29.96 -6.08
C ALA A 312 -9.82 -30.62 -4.71
N PRO A 313 -8.83 -31.51 -4.58
CA PRO A 313 -8.51 -32.10 -3.29
C PRO A 313 -7.95 -31.05 -2.34
N THR A 314 -8.09 -31.25 -1.02
CA THR A 314 -7.53 -30.35 0.00
C THR A 314 -6.01 -30.23 -0.07
N SER A 315 -5.34 -31.19 -0.73
CA SER A 315 -3.91 -31.16 -1.03
C SER A 315 -3.54 -30.35 -2.26
N TYR A 316 -4.50 -29.75 -2.98
CA TYR A 316 -4.18 -28.80 -4.07
C TYR A 316 -3.36 -27.63 -3.51
N CYS A 317 -2.20 -27.42 -4.09
CA CYS A 317 -1.26 -26.40 -3.65
C CYS A 317 -0.92 -25.47 -4.82
N ALA A 318 -1.20 -24.20 -4.65
CA ALA A 318 -1.04 -23.21 -5.72
C ALA A 318 -0.69 -21.83 -5.22
N MET A 319 -0.09 -21.01 -6.08
CA MET A 319 -0.10 -19.56 -5.95
C MET A 319 -1.42 -19.01 -6.48
N THR A 320 -2.11 -18.18 -5.70
CA THR A 320 -3.49 -17.75 -5.99
C THR A 320 -3.64 -16.25 -6.24
N HIS A 321 -2.56 -15.49 -6.18
CA HIS A 321 -2.55 -14.02 -6.31
C HIS A 321 -1.43 -13.52 -7.23
N GLY A 322 -1.36 -12.21 -7.44
CA GLY A 322 -0.28 -11.53 -8.16
C GLY A 322 1.09 -11.73 -7.49
N THR A 323 2.15 -11.33 -8.18
CA THR A 323 3.52 -11.43 -7.62
C THR A 323 3.85 -10.31 -6.66
N GLY A 324 3.07 -9.19 -6.71
CA GLY A 324 3.28 -8.03 -5.87
C GLY A 324 2.67 -6.78 -6.46
N HIS A 325 2.93 -5.65 -5.83
CA HIS A 325 2.35 -4.35 -6.13
C HIS A 325 3.33 -3.21 -5.88
N GLY A 326 3.01 -2.03 -6.39
CA GLY A 326 3.67 -0.79 -6.00
C GLY A 326 3.35 -0.43 -4.56
N ILE A 327 4.29 0.21 -3.87
CA ILE A 327 4.14 0.63 -2.49
C ILE A 327 4.68 2.04 -2.27
N GLY A 328 4.10 2.78 -1.33
CA GLY A 328 4.52 4.14 -0.99
C GLY A 328 3.74 4.68 0.20
N ILE A 329 2.99 5.76 -0.04
CA ILE A 329 2.06 6.33 0.96
C ILE A 329 0.83 5.43 1.13
N ASP A 330 0.38 4.74 0.09
CA ASP A 330 -0.54 3.62 0.19
C ASP A 330 0.23 2.30 0.22
N VAL A 331 -0.29 1.29 0.91
CA VAL A 331 0.28 -0.07 0.87
C VAL A 331 0.20 -0.60 -0.56
N HIS A 332 -0.98 -0.49 -1.19
CA HIS A 332 -1.18 -0.89 -2.58
C HIS A 332 -1.22 0.34 -3.50
N GLU A 333 -0.20 0.50 -4.32
CA GLU A 333 -0.11 1.49 -5.38
C GLU A 333 0.17 0.81 -6.75
N PRO A 334 -0.11 1.47 -7.86
CA PRO A 334 0.44 1.04 -9.13
C PRO A 334 1.99 1.09 -9.14
N PRO A 335 2.63 0.19 -9.93
CA PRO A 335 2.05 -0.82 -10.80
C PRO A 335 1.74 -2.12 -10.08
N LEU A 336 0.93 -2.99 -10.69
CA LEU A 336 0.79 -4.37 -10.25
C LEU A 336 1.80 -5.28 -10.97
N LEU A 337 2.39 -6.21 -10.24
CA LEU A 337 3.14 -7.34 -10.78
C LEU A 337 2.16 -8.50 -11.01
N ASP A 338 1.30 -8.33 -12.02
CA ASP A 338 0.21 -9.25 -12.36
C ASP A 338 -0.09 -9.17 -13.86
N ILE A 339 -1.07 -9.96 -14.33
CA ILE A 339 -1.56 -9.94 -15.71
C ILE A 339 -1.92 -8.49 -16.10
N LYS A 340 -1.45 -8.06 -17.29
CA LYS A 340 -1.55 -6.69 -17.79
C LYS A 340 -0.75 -5.65 -16.99
N GLY A 341 0.12 -6.07 -16.08
CA GLY A 341 1.02 -5.16 -15.37
C GLY A 341 1.86 -4.34 -16.37
N PRO A 342 1.92 -2.99 -16.20
CA PRO A 342 2.56 -2.09 -17.15
C PRO A 342 4.08 -2.19 -17.13
N ALA A 343 4.75 -1.45 -18.04
CA ALA A 343 6.20 -1.28 -18.01
C ALA A 343 6.64 -0.59 -16.70
N LEU A 344 7.71 -1.13 -16.11
CA LEU A 344 8.33 -0.64 -14.89
C LEU A 344 9.20 0.57 -15.18
N LEU A 345 9.22 1.52 -14.25
CA LEU A 345 9.95 2.77 -14.32
C LEU A 345 11.06 2.81 -13.27
N ALA A 346 12.13 3.56 -13.53
CA ALA A 346 13.18 3.76 -12.54
C ALA A 346 12.63 4.42 -11.26
N GLY A 347 13.04 3.93 -10.09
CA GLY A 347 12.62 4.45 -8.80
C GLY A 347 11.25 3.94 -8.32
N GLU A 348 10.58 3.04 -9.05
CA GLU A 348 9.40 2.38 -8.50
C GLU A 348 9.77 1.50 -7.31
N ALA A 349 8.99 1.58 -6.24
CA ALA A 349 9.06 0.67 -5.11
C ALA A 349 7.98 -0.40 -5.27
N LEU A 350 8.38 -1.66 -5.19
CA LEU A 350 7.52 -2.82 -5.43
C LEU A 350 7.67 -3.83 -4.30
N THR A 351 6.59 -4.53 -3.96
CA THR A 351 6.68 -5.79 -3.22
C THR A 351 6.92 -6.95 -4.18
N VAL A 352 7.61 -7.98 -3.73
CA VAL A 352 7.79 -9.25 -4.44
C VAL A 352 7.49 -10.36 -3.44
N GLU A 353 6.26 -10.92 -3.53
CA GLU A 353 5.63 -11.70 -2.47
C GLU A 353 5.05 -13.04 -2.92
N PRO A 354 5.76 -13.86 -3.70
CA PRO A 354 5.20 -15.14 -4.10
C PRO A 354 4.80 -16.00 -2.89
N GLY A 355 3.68 -16.70 -2.99
CA GLY A 355 3.18 -17.60 -1.95
C GLY A 355 2.59 -18.88 -2.51
N LEU A 356 2.60 -19.93 -1.71
CA LEU A 356 1.94 -21.21 -1.98
C LEU A 356 0.98 -21.54 -0.85
N TYR A 357 -0.24 -21.95 -1.21
CA TYR A 357 -1.34 -22.16 -0.29
C TYR A 357 -1.95 -23.54 -0.49
N ARG A 358 -2.17 -24.26 0.61
CA ARG A 358 -2.69 -25.61 0.63
C ARG A 358 -3.69 -25.80 1.78
N GLN A 359 -4.91 -26.15 1.47
CA GLN A 359 -6.04 -26.12 2.41
C GLN A 359 -5.85 -26.98 3.66
N ASP A 360 -5.24 -28.17 3.53
CA ASP A 360 -5.02 -29.10 4.66
C ASP A 360 -3.74 -28.83 5.45
N LEU A 361 -2.90 -27.87 5.03
CA LEU A 361 -1.59 -27.60 5.63
C LEU A 361 -1.42 -26.15 6.07
N GLY A 362 -1.82 -25.20 5.22
CA GLY A 362 -1.59 -23.76 5.40
C GLY A 362 -0.87 -23.14 4.24
N GLY A 363 -0.20 -22.02 4.49
CA GLY A 363 0.49 -21.21 3.48
C GLY A 363 1.96 -20.99 3.80
N VAL A 364 2.72 -20.69 2.74
CA VAL A 364 4.10 -20.19 2.79
C VAL A 364 4.19 -18.98 1.88
N ARG A 365 4.58 -17.83 2.41
CA ARG A 365 4.87 -16.60 1.67
C ARG A 365 6.18 -16.00 2.13
N ILE A 366 6.95 -15.48 1.19
CA ILE A 366 8.16 -14.68 1.44
C ILE A 366 8.03 -13.43 0.60
N GLU A 367 8.16 -12.29 1.24
CA GLU A 367 8.02 -10.99 0.63
C GLU A 367 9.18 -10.08 0.95
N ASP A 368 9.67 -9.40 -0.06
CA ASP A 368 10.63 -8.32 0.06
C ASP A 368 10.17 -7.09 -0.72
N MET A 369 10.60 -5.92 -0.27
CA MET A 369 10.44 -4.66 -0.99
C MET A 369 11.69 -4.40 -1.83
N VAL A 370 11.48 -4.03 -3.10
CA VAL A 370 12.57 -3.71 -4.03
C VAL A 370 12.38 -2.33 -4.68
N ILE A 371 13.47 -1.66 -5.04
CA ILE A 371 13.46 -0.45 -5.86
C ILE A 371 13.94 -0.80 -7.26
N VAL A 372 13.16 -0.44 -8.28
CA VAL A 372 13.51 -0.66 -9.68
C VAL A 372 14.66 0.24 -10.09
N THR A 373 15.72 -0.36 -10.62
CA THR A 373 16.89 0.34 -11.17
C THR A 373 16.98 0.14 -12.70
N GLN A 374 17.92 0.82 -13.35
CA GLN A 374 18.09 0.74 -14.80
C GLN A 374 18.27 -0.70 -15.29
N ASP A 375 19.10 -1.49 -14.60
CA ASP A 375 19.52 -2.81 -15.06
C ASP A 375 19.03 -3.96 -14.16
N GLY A 376 18.25 -3.66 -13.11
CA GLY A 376 17.78 -4.64 -12.12
C GLY A 376 16.90 -4.02 -11.05
N CYS A 377 17.02 -4.54 -9.83
CA CYS A 377 16.37 -3.95 -8.66
C CYS A 377 17.30 -4.01 -7.44
N GLU A 378 17.08 -3.07 -6.53
CA GLU A 378 17.72 -3.05 -5.22
C GLU A 378 16.74 -3.62 -4.19
N ASN A 379 17.08 -4.72 -3.55
CA ASN A 379 16.29 -5.29 -2.46
C ASN A 379 16.56 -4.50 -1.16
N LEU A 380 15.51 -4.02 -0.51
CA LEU A 380 15.60 -3.24 0.74
C LEU A 380 15.59 -4.13 2.00
N ASN A 381 15.38 -5.43 1.84
CA ASN A 381 15.30 -6.36 2.95
C ASN A 381 16.67 -7.01 3.24
N HIS A 382 16.91 -7.18 4.55
CA HIS A 382 18.14 -7.80 5.06
C HIS A 382 17.85 -9.00 5.99
N LEU A 383 16.59 -9.25 6.31
CA LEU A 383 16.17 -10.37 7.14
C LEU A 383 16.39 -11.71 6.45
N PRO A 384 16.83 -12.75 7.21
CA PRO A 384 16.79 -14.10 6.70
C PRO A 384 15.39 -14.50 6.28
N ASP A 385 15.32 -15.39 5.30
CA ASP A 385 14.06 -15.91 4.76
C ASP A 385 13.79 -17.38 5.15
N GLY A 386 14.57 -17.94 6.09
CA GLY A 386 14.40 -19.31 6.57
C GLY A 386 13.15 -19.53 7.42
N LEU A 387 12.79 -20.79 7.63
CA LEU A 387 11.63 -21.20 8.43
C LEU A 387 11.94 -21.30 9.94
N ASP A 388 13.21 -21.46 10.32
CA ASP A 388 13.65 -21.54 11.73
C ASP A 388 14.17 -20.17 12.20
N TRP A 389 13.58 -19.65 13.30
CA TRP A 389 13.87 -18.33 13.85
C TRP A 389 14.36 -18.38 15.31
N LYS A 390 14.93 -19.52 15.75
CA LYS A 390 15.44 -19.70 17.11
C LYS A 390 16.58 -18.79 17.49
#